data_93d549269b64df53ced0369cc1b77bb6
#
_entry.id   93d549269b64df53ced0369cc1b77bb6
#
_cell.length_a   1.000
_cell.length_b   1.000
_cell.length_c   1.000
_cell.angle_alpha   90.00
_cell.angle_beta   90.00
_cell.angle_gamma   90.00
#
_symmetry.space_group_name_H-M   'P 1'
#
loop_
_entity.id
_entity.type
_entity.pdbx_description
1 polymer ?
#
loop_
_entity_poly.entity_id
_entity_poly.type
_entity_poly.pdbx_seq_one_letter_code
_entity_poly.pdbx_strand_id
1 'polypeptide(L)'
;MDIPRGNRYRPRKMGDINMHSAFENEHIHGARRFVSEHQFFVGELPQRVTVRLYQSLDRDWIEFEQSHFINTPLQIDAYRTSTPFGDDEDDALHLAVGFCLVQWYQQAVAEGHQPDESWLVPNPRFHNFVERPCSVRS
;
A
#
# COMPACT_ATOMS: atom_id res chain seq x y z
N MET A 1 9.61 24.07 12.68
CA MET A 1 9.46 23.59 12.38
C MET A 1 9.07 23.05 12.13
N ASP A 2 9.18 23.10 12.15
CA ASP A 2 8.94 22.49 11.90
C ASP A 2 8.78 21.84 11.64
N ILE A 3 8.98 21.80 11.62
CA ILE A 3 8.91 21.07 11.53
C ILE A 3 8.50 20.29 11.20
N PRO A 4 8.70 20.45 11.12
CA PRO A 4 7.80 19.75 10.45
C PRO A 4 7.82 18.33 10.44
N ARG A 5 7.94 17.64 9.33
CA ARG A 5 7.81 16.22 9.37
C ARG A 5 8.74 15.57 10.32
N GLY A 6 9.91 16.03 10.38
CA GLY A 6 10.86 15.52 11.34
C GLY A 6 10.38 15.68 12.74
N ASN A 7 9.66 16.72 12.99
CA ASN A 7 9.16 16.94 14.33
C ASN A 7 8.05 16.00 14.69
N ARG A 8 7.22 15.67 13.74
CA ARG A 8 6.16 14.75 14.02
C ARG A 8 6.69 13.45 14.50
N TYR A 9 7.81 13.06 13.97
CA TYR A 9 8.45 11.84 14.36
C TYR A 9 8.87 11.84 15.80
N ARG A 10 9.20 12.97 16.35
CA ARG A 10 9.70 13.03 17.68
C ARG A 10 8.74 12.74 18.79
N PRO A 11 7.49 13.22 18.71
CA PRO A 11 6.61 13.02 19.87
C PRO A 11 6.38 11.59 20.27
N ARG A 12 6.53 10.66 19.33
CA ARG A 12 6.27 9.29 19.69
C ARG A 12 7.50 8.58 20.19
N LYS A 13 8.58 9.31 20.27
CA LYS A 13 9.82 8.69 20.53
C LYS A 13 9.97 7.88 21.74
N MET A 14 9.44 8.31 22.83
CA MET A 14 9.66 7.58 24.05
C MET A 14 9.07 6.21 24.00
N GLY A 15 7.80 6.13 23.77
CA GLY A 15 7.17 4.84 23.71
C GLY A 15 7.64 4.03 22.54
N ASP A 16 7.83 4.71 21.41
CA ASP A 16 8.24 4.01 20.21
C ASP A 16 9.62 3.42 20.36
N ILE A 17 10.51 4.11 20.99
CA ILE A 17 11.84 3.59 21.20
C ILE A 17 11.79 2.29 21.97
N ASN A 18 11.00 2.25 23.01
CA ASN A 18 10.90 1.03 23.80
C ASN A 18 10.30 -0.11 22.99
N MET A 19 9.26 0.18 22.23
CA MET A 19 8.64 -0.85 21.41
C MET A 19 9.56 -1.35 20.34
N HIS A 20 10.39 -0.47 19.81
CA HIS A 20 11.17 -0.80 18.63
C HIS A 20 12.61 -1.20 18.94
N SER A 21 12.99 -1.18 20.20
CA SER A 21 14.38 -1.44 20.53
C SER A 21 14.86 -2.81 20.09
N ALA A 22 13.96 -3.78 20.04
CA ALA A 22 14.35 -5.11 19.59
C ALA A 22 14.78 -5.09 18.12
N PHE A 23 14.35 -4.09 17.37
CA PHE A 23 14.66 -3.99 15.96
C PHE A 23 15.82 -3.05 15.65
N GLU A 24 16.41 -2.46 16.70
CA GLU A 24 17.57 -1.60 16.53
C GLU A 24 18.80 -2.47 16.55
N ASN A 25 18.95 -3.28 15.53
CA ASN A 25 20.00 -4.27 15.47
C ASN A 25 20.51 -4.27 14.04
N GLU A 26 21.81 -4.32 13.88
CA GLU A 26 22.38 -4.21 12.55
C GLU A 26 21.94 -5.34 11.62
N HIS A 27 21.42 -6.42 12.17
CA HIS A 27 20.96 -7.54 11.33
C HIS A 27 19.48 -7.46 11.01
N ILE A 28 18.79 -6.45 11.50
CA ILE A 28 17.35 -6.27 11.26
C ILE A 28 17.14 -5.03 10.42
N HIS A 29 16.37 -5.16 9.36
CA HIS A 29 16.00 -4.00 8.54
C HIS A 29 14.66 -4.26 7.92
N GLY A 30 13.98 -3.19 7.53
CA GLY A 30 12.68 -3.31 6.92
C GLY A 30 11.58 -3.69 7.87
N ALA A 31 11.80 -3.56 9.17
CA ALA A 31 10.77 -3.88 10.15
C ALA A 31 9.60 -2.91 10.01
N ARG A 32 8.39 -3.42 10.16
CA ARG A 32 7.20 -2.59 10.03
C ARG A 32 6.07 -3.17 10.83
N ARG A 33 5.08 -2.33 11.12
CA ARG A 33 3.93 -2.70 11.92
C ARG A 33 2.67 -2.50 11.10
N PHE A 34 1.78 -3.47 11.10
CA PHE A 34 0.51 -3.35 10.39
C PHE A 34 -0.32 -2.22 11.00
N VAL A 35 -0.91 -1.39 10.15
CA VAL A 35 -1.75 -0.29 10.60
C VAL A 35 -3.20 -0.53 10.25
N SER A 36 -3.51 -0.76 8.99
CA SER A 36 -4.90 -0.89 8.57
C SER A 36 -5.02 -1.59 7.23
N GLU A 37 -6.22 -2.06 6.95
CA GLU A 37 -6.53 -2.69 5.70
C GLU A 37 -7.83 -2.10 5.17
N HIS A 38 -7.88 -1.84 3.87
CA HIS A 38 -9.03 -1.25 3.22
C HIS A 38 -9.37 -2.05 1.98
N GLN A 39 -10.67 -2.27 1.76
CA GLN A 39 -11.14 -3.03 0.61
C GLN A 39 -12.15 -2.21 -0.15
N PHE A 40 -12.12 -2.29 -1.47
CA PHE A 40 -13.00 -1.49 -2.30
C PHE A 40 -13.04 -2.04 -3.72
N PHE A 41 -13.93 -1.49 -4.52
CA PHE A 41 -13.97 -1.78 -5.94
C PHE A 41 -13.59 -0.52 -6.70
N VAL A 42 -12.98 -0.67 -7.87
CA VAL A 42 -12.62 0.45 -8.70
C VAL A 42 -13.63 0.50 -9.85
N GLY A 43 -14.46 1.54 -9.85
CA GLY A 43 -15.46 1.73 -10.89
C GLY A 43 -16.30 0.49 -11.12
N GLU A 44 -16.34 0.02 -12.35
CA GLU A 44 -17.14 -1.14 -12.70
C GLU A 44 -16.34 -2.43 -12.74
N LEU A 45 -15.10 -2.40 -12.30
CA LEU A 45 -14.29 -3.61 -12.30
C LEU A 45 -14.79 -4.56 -11.22
N PRO A 46 -14.86 -5.85 -11.51
CA PRO A 46 -15.52 -6.79 -10.60
C PRO A 46 -14.67 -7.25 -9.41
N GLN A 47 -13.37 -7.03 -9.47
CA GLN A 47 -12.52 -7.53 -8.40
C GLN A 47 -12.51 -6.59 -7.21
N ARG A 48 -12.51 -7.15 -6.02
CA ARG A 48 -12.32 -6.37 -4.80
C ARG A 48 -10.84 -6.16 -4.60
N VAL A 49 -10.44 -4.90 -4.51
CA VAL A 49 -9.04 -4.55 -4.32
C VAL A 49 -8.80 -4.33 -2.83
N THR A 50 -7.69 -4.79 -2.33
CA THR A 50 -7.29 -4.59 -0.93
C THR A 50 -6.01 -3.79 -0.88
N VAL A 51 -5.97 -2.81 0.01
CA VAL A 51 -4.77 -2.02 0.27
C VAL A 51 -4.47 -2.15 1.75
N ARG A 52 -3.23 -2.49 2.09
CA ARG A 52 -2.78 -2.56 3.47
C ARG A 52 -1.74 -1.50 3.74
N LEU A 53 -1.83 -0.88 4.90
CA LEU A 53 -0.89 0.14 5.32
C LEU A 53 -0.05 -0.38 6.47
N TYR A 54 1.23 -0.02 6.45
CA TYR A 54 2.18 -0.42 7.47
C TYR A 54 3.01 0.77 7.90
N GLN A 55 3.24 0.90 9.18
CA GLN A 55 4.17 1.90 9.68
C GLN A 55 5.57 1.31 9.62
N SER A 56 6.44 1.94 8.86
CA SER A 56 7.83 1.51 8.85
C SER A 56 8.46 1.80 10.20
N LEU A 57 9.28 0.91 10.70
CA LEU A 57 9.99 1.12 11.95
C LEU A 57 11.40 1.64 11.71
N ASP A 58 11.84 1.62 10.45
CA ASP A 58 13.13 2.16 10.07
C ASP A 58 13.03 3.58 9.55
N ARG A 59 11.89 3.93 8.98
CA ARG A 59 11.71 5.20 8.30
C ARG A 59 10.48 5.91 8.85
N ASP A 60 10.41 7.17 8.58
CA ASP A 60 9.30 7.98 9.06
C ASP A 60 8.23 8.06 8.00
N TRP A 61 7.71 6.93 7.57
CA TRP A 61 6.68 6.91 6.55
C TRP A 61 5.75 5.69 6.73
N ILE A 62 4.62 5.75 6.01
CA ILE A 62 3.65 4.65 5.97
C ILE A 62 3.79 3.97 4.61
N GLU A 63 4.04 2.68 4.63
CA GLU A 63 4.16 1.87 3.42
C GLU A 63 2.81 1.29 3.06
N PHE A 64 2.59 1.00 1.79
CA PHE A 64 1.37 0.32 1.39
C PHE A 64 1.66 -0.86 0.47
N GLU A 65 0.75 -1.82 0.51
CA GLU A 65 0.73 -2.96 -0.40
C GLU A 65 -0.65 -3.03 -1.01
N GLN A 66 -0.74 -3.45 -2.26
CA GLN A 66 -2.03 -3.56 -2.91
C GLN A 66 -2.18 -4.95 -3.54
N SER A 67 -3.42 -5.45 -3.49
CA SER A 67 -3.70 -6.80 -3.98
C SER A 67 -3.67 -6.89 -5.49
N HIS A 68 -3.87 -5.77 -6.18
CA HIS A 68 -3.92 -5.74 -7.63
C HIS A 68 -3.20 -4.50 -8.16
N PHE A 69 -2.67 -4.62 -9.36
CA PHE A 69 -2.14 -3.48 -10.10
C PHE A 69 -3.06 -3.23 -11.28
N ILE A 70 -3.08 -2.01 -11.81
CA ILE A 70 -3.95 -1.70 -12.93
C ILE A 70 -3.17 -1.67 -14.23
N ASN A 71 -3.79 -2.21 -15.28
CA ASN A 71 -3.21 -2.23 -16.61
C ASN A 71 -4.31 -2.00 -17.63
N THR A 72 -4.56 -0.75 -17.96
CA THR A 72 -5.60 -0.38 -18.91
C THR A 72 -5.05 -0.40 -20.33
N PRO A 73 -5.91 -0.25 -21.34
CA PRO A 73 -5.42 -0.16 -22.72
C PRO A 73 -4.48 1.01 -23.00
N LEU A 74 -4.42 1.99 -22.09
CA LEU A 74 -3.52 3.12 -22.25
C LEU A 74 -2.10 2.81 -21.80
N GLN A 75 -1.89 1.66 -21.20
CA GLN A 75 -0.61 1.29 -20.61
C GLN A 75 0.00 0.13 -21.35
N ILE A 76 1.33 0.10 -21.40
CA ILE A 76 2.04 -1.04 -21.95
C ILE A 76 2.07 -2.16 -20.94
N ASP A 77 2.16 -1.81 -19.66
CA ASP A 77 2.29 -2.79 -18.62
C ASP A 77 1.58 -2.30 -17.37
N ALA A 78 1.32 -3.20 -16.44
CA ALA A 78 0.66 -2.83 -15.19
C ALA A 78 1.50 -1.82 -14.44
N TYR A 79 0.82 -0.85 -13.83
CA TYR A 79 1.53 0.21 -13.11
C TYR A 79 1.95 -0.25 -11.73
N ARG A 80 3.24 -0.17 -11.48
CA ARG A 80 3.80 -0.46 -10.17
C ARG A 80 4.65 0.73 -9.77
N THR A 81 4.30 1.35 -8.65
CA THR A 81 5.07 2.48 -8.20
C THR A 81 6.39 2.03 -7.58
N SER A 82 7.42 2.83 -7.77
CA SER A 82 8.70 2.56 -7.13
C SER A 82 8.77 3.14 -5.73
N THR A 83 7.76 3.91 -5.33
CA THR A 83 7.73 4.54 -4.01
C THR A 83 6.41 4.24 -3.32
N PRO A 84 6.21 2.98 -2.87
CA PRO A 84 4.95 2.57 -2.28
C PRO A 84 4.83 2.99 -0.82
N PHE A 85 4.92 4.31 -0.57
CA PHE A 85 4.82 4.84 0.78
C PHE A 85 4.40 6.30 0.74
N GLY A 86 3.83 6.77 1.82
CA GLY A 86 3.43 8.16 1.97
C GLY A 86 3.89 8.67 3.31
N ASP A 87 3.69 9.94 3.55
CA ASP A 87 4.13 10.57 4.78
C ASP A 87 3.26 10.18 5.97
N ASP A 88 2.00 9.95 5.73
CA ASP A 88 1.08 9.52 6.78
C ASP A 88 0.04 8.59 6.13
N GLU A 89 -0.93 8.14 6.92
CA GLU A 89 -1.91 7.18 6.42
C GLU A 89 -2.74 7.75 5.28
N ASP A 90 -3.16 9.00 5.43
CA ASP A 90 -3.98 9.62 4.40
C ASP A 90 -3.21 9.76 3.10
N ASP A 91 -1.97 10.18 3.19
CA ASP A 91 -1.12 10.34 2.03
C ASP A 91 -0.88 9.01 1.35
N ALA A 92 -0.59 7.97 2.13
CA ALA A 92 -0.36 6.64 1.59
C ALA A 92 -1.61 6.11 0.88
N LEU A 93 -2.79 6.33 1.45
CA LEU A 93 -4.03 5.89 0.82
C LEU A 93 -4.30 6.65 -0.47
N HIS A 94 -4.08 7.96 -0.48
CA HIS A 94 -4.25 8.73 -1.70
C HIS A 94 -3.33 8.24 -2.81
N LEU A 95 -2.11 7.87 -2.46
CA LEU A 95 -1.19 7.35 -3.46
C LEU A 95 -1.62 5.97 -3.95
N ALA A 96 -1.96 5.09 -3.03
CA ALA A 96 -2.32 3.72 -3.41
C ALA A 96 -3.62 3.67 -4.19
N VAL A 97 -4.62 4.40 -3.76
CA VAL A 97 -5.94 4.35 -4.39
C VAL A 97 -6.02 5.29 -5.58
N GLY A 98 -5.63 6.54 -5.38
CA GLY A 98 -5.78 7.55 -6.42
C GLY A 98 -4.77 7.41 -7.53
N PHE A 99 -3.52 7.53 -7.19
CA PHE A 99 -2.45 7.53 -8.16
C PHE A 99 -2.21 6.19 -8.82
N CYS A 100 -2.26 5.14 -8.05
CA CYS A 100 -1.91 3.81 -8.55
C CYS A 100 -3.07 3.09 -9.22
N LEU A 101 -4.30 3.53 -8.98
CA LEU A 101 -5.46 2.81 -9.51
C LEU A 101 -6.46 3.74 -10.20
N VAL A 102 -7.11 4.61 -9.46
CA VAL A 102 -8.25 5.36 -9.96
C VAL A 102 -7.90 6.28 -11.10
N GLN A 103 -6.76 6.90 -11.05
CA GLN A 103 -6.35 7.84 -12.09
C GLN A 103 -6.24 7.14 -13.44
N TRP A 104 -5.66 5.95 -13.47
CA TRP A 104 -5.53 5.19 -14.72
C TRP A 104 -6.90 4.75 -15.23
N TYR A 105 -7.75 4.30 -14.30
CA TYR A 105 -9.10 3.88 -14.66
C TYR A 105 -9.87 5.04 -15.30
N GLN A 106 -9.83 6.20 -14.66
CA GLN A 106 -10.57 7.35 -15.15
C GLN A 106 -10.09 7.81 -16.51
N GLN A 107 -8.80 7.79 -16.74
CA GLN A 107 -8.25 8.20 -18.01
C GLN A 107 -8.68 7.26 -19.13
N ALA A 108 -8.66 5.97 -18.87
CA ALA A 108 -9.04 4.99 -19.89
C ALA A 108 -10.51 5.13 -20.24
N VAL A 109 -11.37 5.32 -19.24
CA VAL A 109 -12.79 5.48 -19.48
C VAL A 109 -13.05 6.79 -20.24
N ALA A 110 -12.33 7.84 -19.89
CA ALA A 110 -12.50 9.13 -20.56
C ALA A 110 -12.12 9.05 -22.03
N GLU A 111 -11.23 8.14 -22.39
CA GLU A 111 -10.84 7.95 -23.78
C GLU A 111 -11.68 6.92 -24.51
N GLY A 112 -12.75 6.47 -23.88
CA GLY A 112 -13.72 5.61 -24.53
C GLY A 112 -13.51 4.12 -24.38
N HIS A 113 -12.56 3.71 -23.54
CA HIS A 113 -12.35 2.29 -23.34
C HIS A 113 -13.37 1.73 -22.35
N GLN A 114 -13.83 0.53 -22.62
CA GLN A 114 -14.79 -0.13 -21.76
C GLN A 114 -14.06 -0.85 -20.64
N PRO A 115 -14.46 -0.64 -19.39
CA PRO A 115 -13.86 -1.36 -18.28
C PRO A 115 -13.96 -2.86 -18.48
N ASP A 116 -12.88 -3.56 -18.18
CA ASP A 116 -12.81 -4.99 -18.36
C ASP A 116 -12.07 -5.62 -17.18
N GLU A 117 -12.44 -6.82 -16.82
CA GLU A 117 -11.83 -7.46 -15.67
C GLU A 117 -10.32 -7.65 -15.84
N SER A 118 -9.84 -7.67 -17.08
CA SER A 118 -8.40 -7.81 -17.31
C SER A 118 -7.61 -6.56 -16.90
N TRP A 119 -8.30 -5.45 -16.62
CA TRP A 119 -7.60 -4.24 -16.21
C TRP A 119 -6.94 -4.37 -14.85
N LEU A 120 -7.41 -5.29 -14.00
CA LEU A 120 -6.77 -5.49 -12.69
C LEU A 120 -5.97 -6.79 -12.72
N VAL A 121 -4.69 -6.66 -12.44
CA VAL A 121 -3.75 -7.77 -12.48
C VAL A 121 -3.38 -8.13 -11.04
N PRO A 122 -3.57 -9.37 -10.64
CA PRO A 122 -3.25 -9.77 -9.27
C PRO A 122 -1.79 -9.58 -8.94
N ASN A 123 -1.54 -9.13 -7.72
CA ASN A 123 -0.18 -9.00 -7.20
C ASN A 123 0.19 -10.32 -6.54
N PRO A 124 1.10 -11.10 -7.12
CA PRO A 124 1.39 -12.42 -6.57
C PRO A 124 2.07 -12.38 -5.20
N ARG A 125 2.58 -11.22 -4.81
CA ARG A 125 3.22 -11.11 -3.50
C ARG A 125 2.25 -10.72 -2.40
N PHE A 126 1.01 -10.41 -2.76
CA PHE A 126 0.02 -10.00 -1.76
C PHE A 126 -0.60 -11.24 -1.15
N HIS A 127 -0.51 -11.37 0.17
CA HIS A 127 -1.01 -12.54 0.85
C HIS A 127 -2.31 -12.26 1.59
N ASN A 128 -3.21 -13.22 1.53
CA ASN A 128 -4.45 -13.13 2.27
C ASN A 128 -4.20 -13.71 3.66
N PHE A 129 -4.39 -12.90 4.68
CA PHE A 129 -4.14 -13.36 6.05
C PHE A 129 -4.97 -14.58 6.41
N VAL A 130 -6.16 -14.66 5.89
CA VAL A 130 -7.07 -15.73 6.23
C VAL A 130 -6.57 -17.07 5.79
N GLU A 131 -5.93 -17.14 4.66
CA GLU A 131 -5.52 -18.41 4.11
C GLU A 131 -4.30 -18.99 4.76
N ARG A 132 -3.46 -18.14 5.28
CA ARG A 132 -2.18 -18.62 5.73
C ARG A 132 -2.23 -19.58 6.86
N PRO A 133 -2.97 -19.32 7.89
CA PRO A 133 -2.96 -20.24 9.01
C PRO A 133 -3.51 -21.58 8.68
N CYS A 134 -4.43 -21.61 7.80
CA CYS A 134 -5.02 -22.87 7.49
C CYS A 134 -4.07 -23.79 6.84
N SER A 135 -3.26 -23.24 6.03
CA SER A 135 -2.41 -24.08 5.26
C SER A 135 -1.35 -24.68 6.10
N VAL A 136 -1.17 -24.15 7.19
CA VAL A 136 -0.09 -24.60 7.92
C VAL A 136 -0.31 -25.82 8.56
N ARG A 137 -1.22 -25.99 8.90
CA ARG A 137 -1.27 -27.00 9.58
C ARG A 137 -1.37 -28.02 9.20
N SER A 138 -1.29 -27.61 8.65
CA SER A 138 -1.63 -28.68 8.28
C SER A 138 -0.99 -29.53 8.22
#